data_e1ba8caa3d8b7c64f164dc377dc9dc87
#
_entry.id   e1ba8caa3d8b7c64f164dc377dc9dc87
#
_cell.length_a   1.000
_cell.length_b   1.000
_cell.length_c   1.000
_cell.angle_alpha   90.00
_cell.angle_beta   90.00
_cell.angle_gamma   90.00
#
_symmetry.space_group_name_H-M   'P 1'
#
loop_
_entity.id
_entity.type
_entity.pdbx_description
1 polymer ?
#
loop_
_entity_poly.entity_id
_entity_poly.type
_entity_poly.pdbx_seq_one_letter_code
_entity_poly.pdbx_strand_id
1 'polypeptide(L)'
;MDRKYSLEDLIHIVETLRSKNGCPWDRKQTHESLKPCMMEEAAELVSSIRIYNQTGNAENMREELGDILLQVMLHSQIAKEEQLFTLEDVIHEISAKMIRRHPHVFGNTTEEKRAEDIPADWEEIKHREKEGKTWIESPLREVPKELPALTRAPKVLKKVDKLYHGGSGYEENIARLEEAVKTLKGLGPEAHNEARKEIIGDILINLSDIARQYKIPQEQILTDRIDDIIERYEPSGKP
;
A
#
# COMPACT_ATOMS: atom_id res chain seq x y z
N MET A 1 0.25 9.80 38.77
CA MET A 1 1.00 9.19 37.63
C MET A 1 0.00 8.46 36.79
N ASP A 2 -0.22 8.91 35.59
CA ASP A 2 -1.16 8.23 34.69
C ASP A 2 -0.61 6.84 34.35
N ARG A 3 -1.42 5.82 34.57
CA ARG A 3 -1.09 4.42 34.27
C ARG A 3 -0.80 4.32 32.75
N LYS A 4 0.35 3.77 32.36
CA LYS A 4 0.58 3.39 30.98
C LYS A 4 -0.16 2.09 30.67
N TYR A 5 -0.92 2.09 29.59
CA TYR A 5 -1.58 0.89 29.09
C TYR A 5 -0.59 -0.01 28.34
N SER A 6 -0.79 -1.32 28.44
CA SER A 6 -0.04 -2.36 27.73
C SER A 6 -0.81 -2.86 26.50
N LEU A 7 -0.20 -3.77 25.75
CA LEU A 7 -0.86 -4.45 24.65
C LEU A 7 -2.03 -5.32 25.16
N GLU A 8 -1.86 -5.99 26.30
CA GLU A 8 -2.89 -6.79 26.95
C GLU A 8 -4.08 -5.93 27.40
N ASP A 9 -3.80 -4.72 27.92
CA ASP A 9 -4.87 -3.77 28.24
C ASP A 9 -5.67 -3.37 26.98
N LEU A 10 -4.98 -3.13 25.85
CA LEU A 10 -5.63 -2.79 24.58
C LEU A 10 -6.49 -3.94 24.03
N ILE A 11 -6.00 -5.18 24.10
CA ILE A 11 -6.77 -6.38 23.75
C ILE A 11 -8.06 -6.41 24.57
N HIS A 12 -7.96 -6.26 25.88
CA HIS A 12 -9.11 -6.29 26.78
C HIS A 12 -10.10 -5.14 26.51
N ILE A 13 -9.59 -3.95 26.18
CA ILE A 13 -10.45 -2.80 25.79
C ILE A 13 -11.26 -3.15 24.56
N VAL A 14 -10.65 -3.66 23.49
CA VAL A 14 -11.35 -4.00 22.24
C VAL A 14 -12.34 -5.13 22.45
N GLU A 15 -11.98 -6.18 23.21
CA GLU A 15 -12.90 -7.25 23.60
C GLU A 15 -14.12 -6.70 24.37
N THR A 16 -13.87 -5.76 25.30
CA THR A 16 -14.94 -5.14 26.10
C THR A 16 -15.85 -4.30 25.22
N LEU A 17 -15.31 -3.47 24.32
CA LEU A 17 -16.09 -2.64 23.39
C LEU A 17 -17.01 -3.50 22.51
N ARG A 18 -16.56 -4.64 22.06
CA ARG A 18 -17.35 -5.56 21.22
C ARG A 18 -18.18 -6.57 22.00
N SER A 19 -18.06 -6.62 23.32
CA SER A 19 -18.85 -7.53 24.17
C SER A 19 -20.34 -7.23 24.14
N LYS A 20 -21.17 -8.14 24.66
CA LYS A 20 -22.62 -7.99 24.73
C LYS A 20 -23.06 -6.70 25.41
N ASN A 21 -22.32 -6.24 26.41
CA ASN A 21 -22.60 -5.02 27.18
C ASN A 21 -21.68 -3.85 26.76
N GLY A 22 -20.93 -3.99 25.69
CA GLY A 22 -19.99 -3.00 25.18
C GLY A 22 -20.67 -1.93 24.31
N CYS A 23 -19.90 -1.29 23.46
CA CYS A 23 -20.35 -0.22 22.59
C CYS A 23 -21.23 -0.76 21.45
N PRO A 24 -22.46 -0.28 21.30
CA PRO A 24 -23.35 -0.73 20.21
C PRO A 24 -22.82 -0.43 18.81
N TRP A 25 -22.00 0.62 18.67
CA TRP A 25 -21.35 0.99 17.42
C TRP A 25 -20.25 -0.03 17.04
N ASP A 26 -19.31 -0.29 17.95
CA ASP A 26 -18.21 -1.22 17.72
C ASP A 26 -18.72 -2.65 17.46
N ARG A 27 -19.75 -3.07 18.14
CA ARG A 27 -20.39 -4.39 17.95
C ARG A 27 -20.99 -4.59 16.57
N LYS A 28 -21.42 -3.53 15.89
CA LYS A 28 -21.98 -3.61 14.53
C LYS A 28 -20.91 -3.63 13.45
N GLN A 29 -19.67 -3.33 13.79
CA GLN A 29 -18.60 -3.32 12.80
C GLN A 29 -18.32 -4.74 12.27
N THR A 30 -18.03 -4.80 10.98
CA THR A 30 -17.65 -6.00 10.24
C THR A 30 -16.34 -5.75 9.51
N HIS A 31 -15.72 -6.80 9.02
CA HIS A 31 -14.54 -6.65 8.14
C HIS A 31 -14.82 -5.70 6.97
N GLU A 32 -16.01 -5.74 6.38
CA GLU A 32 -16.39 -4.90 5.25
C GLU A 32 -16.60 -3.43 5.66
N SER A 33 -17.27 -3.19 6.80
CA SER A 33 -17.55 -1.81 7.24
C SER A 33 -16.29 -1.05 7.68
N LEU A 34 -15.23 -1.76 8.10
CA LEU A 34 -13.96 -1.18 8.53
C LEU A 34 -12.98 -0.93 7.38
N LYS A 35 -13.23 -1.41 6.17
CA LYS A 35 -12.35 -1.17 5.01
C LYS A 35 -12.07 0.32 4.74
N PRO A 36 -13.10 1.22 4.73
CA PRO A 36 -12.83 2.65 4.54
C PRO A 36 -11.92 3.20 5.62
N CYS A 37 -12.17 2.88 6.90
CA CYS A 37 -11.35 3.34 8.01
C CYS A 37 -9.89 2.89 7.87
N MET A 38 -9.64 1.61 7.56
CA MET A 38 -8.29 1.11 7.33
C MET A 38 -7.55 1.90 6.23
N MET A 39 -8.26 2.34 5.18
CA MET A 39 -7.68 3.14 4.10
C MET A 39 -7.39 4.57 4.54
N GLU A 40 -8.28 5.16 5.34
CA GLU A 40 -8.12 6.49 5.92
C GLU A 40 -6.92 6.51 6.86
N GLU A 41 -6.86 5.64 7.87
CA GLU A 41 -5.76 5.56 8.83
C GLU A 41 -4.40 5.32 8.13
N ALA A 42 -4.40 4.49 7.07
CA ALA A 42 -3.18 4.28 6.29
C ALA A 42 -2.72 5.54 5.55
N ALA A 43 -3.64 6.36 5.03
CA ALA A 43 -3.32 7.62 4.38
C ALA A 43 -2.87 8.69 5.39
N GLU A 44 -3.50 8.74 6.56
CA GLU A 44 -3.14 9.65 7.66
C GLU A 44 -1.77 9.31 8.23
N LEU A 45 -1.44 8.03 8.40
CA LEU A 45 -0.10 7.60 8.78
C LEU A 45 0.94 8.04 7.73
N VAL A 46 0.69 7.88 6.44
CA VAL A 46 1.61 8.34 5.38
C VAL A 46 1.77 9.87 5.44
N SER A 47 0.69 10.61 5.68
CA SER A 47 0.73 12.07 5.86
C SER A 47 1.55 12.45 7.10
N SER A 48 1.36 11.77 8.22
CA SER A 48 2.08 12.04 9.47
C SER A 48 3.59 11.79 9.36
N ILE A 49 4.02 10.79 8.56
CA ILE A 49 5.43 10.58 8.23
C ILE A 49 6.00 11.78 7.46
N ARG A 50 5.23 12.37 6.55
CA ARG A 50 5.64 13.59 5.82
C ARG A 50 5.80 14.76 6.78
N ILE A 51 4.83 14.98 7.68
CA ILE A 51 4.90 16.03 8.71
C ILE A 51 6.15 15.84 9.57
N TYR A 52 6.43 14.61 10.02
CA TYR A 52 7.64 14.30 10.77
C TYR A 52 8.92 14.66 10.01
N ASN A 53 9.01 14.31 8.73
CA ASN A 53 10.18 14.63 7.90
C ASN A 53 10.38 16.15 7.71
N GLN A 54 9.32 16.91 7.70
CA GLN A 54 9.36 18.38 7.54
C GLN A 54 9.65 19.13 8.86
N THR A 55 9.12 18.63 9.97
CA THR A 55 9.09 19.39 11.24
C THR A 55 9.92 18.74 12.37
N GLY A 56 10.24 17.46 12.26
CA GLY A 56 10.83 16.65 13.34
C GLY A 56 9.83 16.28 14.46
N ASN A 57 8.56 16.69 14.35
CA ASN A 57 7.53 16.34 15.33
C ASN A 57 6.88 14.99 15.01
N ALA A 58 6.99 14.03 15.93
CA ALA A 58 6.48 12.66 15.79
C ALA A 58 5.15 12.41 16.51
N GLU A 59 4.50 13.43 17.06
CA GLU A 59 3.27 13.24 17.85
C GLU A 59 2.14 12.66 17.01
N ASN A 60 1.87 13.26 15.86
CA ASN A 60 0.84 12.78 14.93
C ASN A 60 1.17 11.36 14.41
N MET A 61 2.44 11.08 14.05
CA MET A 61 2.83 9.75 13.60
C MET A 61 2.59 8.68 14.69
N ARG A 62 2.77 9.03 15.97
CA ARG A 62 2.46 8.10 17.08
C ARG A 62 0.97 7.85 17.22
N GLU A 63 0.13 8.86 17.00
CA GLU A 63 -1.32 8.77 16.99
C GLU A 63 -1.78 7.82 15.88
N GLU A 64 -1.40 8.10 14.63
CA GLU A 64 -1.81 7.31 13.47
C GLU A 64 -1.32 5.84 13.50
N LEU A 65 -0.14 5.59 14.10
CA LEU A 65 0.31 4.22 14.36
C LEU A 65 -0.61 3.51 15.37
N GLY A 66 -1.17 4.24 16.33
CA GLY A 66 -2.17 3.74 17.27
C GLY A 66 -3.46 3.34 16.54
N ASP A 67 -3.93 4.17 15.61
CA ASP A 67 -5.17 3.94 14.86
C ASP A 67 -5.02 2.77 13.87
N ILE A 68 -3.89 2.64 13.19
CA ILE A 68 -3.56 1.42 12.43
C ILE A 68 -3.55 0.18 13.33
N LEU A 69 -2.96 0.26 14.52
CA LEU A 69 -2.97 -0.86 15.47
C LEU A 69 -4.40 -1.20 15.91
N LEU A 70 -5.25 -0.20 16.17
CA LEU A 70 -6.65 -0.41 16.50
C LEU A 70 -7.40 -1.15 15.39
N GLN A 71 -7.16 -0.81 14.12
CA GLN A 71 -7.75 -1.54 12.99
C GLN A 71 -7.34 -3.03 12.99
N VAL A 72 -6.06 -3.32 13.25
CA VAL A 72 -5.57 -4.71 13.36
C VAL A 72 -6.30 -5.44 14.51
N MET A 73 -6.45 -4.78 15.66
CA MET A 73 -7.12 -5.34 16.84
C MET A 73 -8.61 -5.62 16.57
N LEU A 74 -9.31 -4.67 15.95
CA LEU A 74 -10.75 -4.81 15.61
C LEU A 74 -10.97 -5.97 14.63
N HIS A 75 -10.17 -6.04 13.57
CA HIS A 75 -10.24 -7.14 12.60
C HIS A 75 -9.93 -8.50 13.25
N SER A 76 -8.94 -8.57 14.14
CA SER A 76 -8.61 -9.80 14.86
C SER A 76 -9.70 -10.22 15.83
N GLN A 77 -10.34 -9.27 16.51
CA GLN A 77 -11.44 -9.54 17.41
C GLN A 77 -12.68 -10.03 16.66
N ILE A 78 -13.02 -9.43 15.50
CA ILE A 78 -14.10 -9.90 14.64
C ILE A 78 -13.84 -11.33 14.19
N ALA A 79 -12.62 -11.62 13.71
CA ALA A 79 -12.24 -12.96 13.28
C ALA A 79 -12.33 -14.00 14.42
N LYS A 80 -11.95 -13.61 15.65
CA LYS A 80 -12.11 -14.45 16.85
C LYS A 80 -13.58 -14.74 17.14
N GLU A 81 -14.47 -13.75 17.03
CA GLU A 81 -15.92 -13.90 17.20
C GLU A 81 -16.51 -14.83 16.14
N GLU A 82 -15.99 -14.78 14.91
CA GLU A 82 -16.35 -15.64 13.77
C GLU A 82 -15.64 -17.02 13.81
N GLN A 83 -14.80 -17.29 14.79
CA GLN A 83 -14.02 -18.52 14.96
C GLN A 83 -13.08 -18.84 13.78
N LEU A 84 -12.52 -17.81 13.16
CA LEU A 84 -11.60 -17.93 12.02
C LEU A 84 -10.15 -18.00 12.48
N PHE A 85 -9.69 -16.99 13.22
CA PHE A 85 -8.35 -16.89 13.79
C PHE A 85 -8.34 -15.86 14.94
N THR A 86 -7.24 -15.79 15.66
CA THR A 86 -7.02 -14.87 16.78
C THR A 86 -5.92 -13.85 16.49
N LEU A 87 -5.76 -12.86 17.36
CA LEU A 87 -4.62 -11.93 17.30
C LEU A 87 -3.28 -12.65 17.45
N GLU A 88 -3.24 -13.67 18.32
CA GLU A 88 -2.05 -14.50 18.53
C GLU A 88 -1.63 -15.21 17.24
N ASP A 89 -2.58 -15.68 16.43
CA ASP A 89 -2.31 -16.29 15.13
C ASP A 89 -1.72 -15.25 14.15
N VAL A 90 -2.26 -14.03 14.15
CA VAL A 90 -1.71 -12.92 13.32
C VAL A 90 -0.27 -12.60 13.71
N ILE A 91 0.00 -12.49 15.02
CA ILE A 91 1.35 -12.24 15.55
C ILE A 91 2.29 -13.39 15.20
N HIS A 92 1.84 -14.64 15.39
CA HIS A 92 2.62 -15.82 15.06
C HIS A 92 3.00 -15.84 13.58
N GLU A 93 2.03 -15.66 12.69
CA GLU A 93 2.26 -15.69 11.25
C GLU A 93 3.22 -14.62 10.77
N ILE A 94 3.07 -13.37 11.25
CA ILE A 94 3.98 -12.31 10.84
C ILE A 94 5.39 -12.53 11.40
N SER A 95 5.51 -13.00 12.65
CA SER A 95 6.80 -13.31 13.26
C SER A 95 7.53 -14.43 12.52
N ALA A 96 6.85 -15.55 12.26
CA ALA A 96 7.39 -16.66 11.50
C ALA A 96 7.81 -16.26 10.07
N LYS A 97 7.01 -15.38 9.43
CA LYS A 97 7.33 -14.79 8.13
C LYS A 97 8.61 -13.94 8.19
N MET A 98 8.77 -13.11 9.20
CA MET A 98 9.97 -12.26 9.35
C MET A 98 11.21 -13.11 9.58
N ILE A 99 11.15 -14.11 10.45
CA ILE A 99 12.26 -15.04 10.70
C ILE A 99 12.65 -15.75 9.40
N ARG A 100 11.68 -16.32 8.68
CA ARG A 100 11.93 -17.06 7.43
C ARG A 100 12.50 -16.18 6.32
N ARG A 101 12.08 -14.91 6.22
CA ARG A 101 12.55 -13.96 5.20
C ARG A 101 13.88 -13.30 5.51
N HIS A 102 14.40 -13.48 6.72
CA HIS A 102 15.67 -12.92 7.14
C HIS A 102 16.64 -14.03 7.64
N PRO A 103 16.93 -15.04 6.79
CA PRO A 103 17.82 -16.13 7.19
C PRO A 103 19.24 -15.65 7.52
N HIS A 104 19.66 -14.52 6.99
CA HIS A 104 20.92 -13.87 7.31
C HIS A 104 20.96 -13.26 8.72
N VAL A 105 19.80 -13.08 9.38
CA VAL A 105 19.71 -12.57 10.77
C VAL A 105 19.38 -13.70 11.74
N PHE A 106 18.43 -14.57 11.38
CA PHE A 106 17.87 -15.59 12.27
C PHE A 106 18.32 -17.02 11.94
N GLY A 107 19.07 -17.19 10.83
CA GLY A 107 19.62 -18.48 10.41
C GLY A 107 21.04 -18.71 10.94
N ASN A 108 21.59 -19.89 10.61
CA ASN A 108 22.94 -20.27 11.01
C ASN A 108 24.02 -19.90 9.97
N THR A 109 23.71 -18.99 9.04
CA THR A 109 24.68 -18.58 8.01
C THR A 109 25.66 -17.56 8.57
N THR A 110 26.96 -17.86 8.46
CA THR A 110 28.06 -16.98 8.86
C THR A 110 28.44 -15.95 7.77
N GLU A 111 27.77 -15.97 6.64
CA GLU A 111 28.05 -15.05 5.54
C GLU A 111 27.34 -13.71 5.76
N GLU A 112 28.13 -12.65 5.87
CA GLU A 112 27.62 -11.28 5.82
C GLU A 112 27.05 -11.00 4.43
N LYS A 113 25.73 -10.89 4.32
CA LYS A 113 25.08 -10.47 3.07
C LYS A 113 25.10 -8.96 2.92
N ARG A 114 25.40 -8.51 1.71
CA ARG A 114 25.30 -7.09 1.37
C ARG A 114 23.82 -6.69 1.30
N ALA A 115 23.54 -5.45 1.69
CA ALA A 115 22.16 -4.91 1.63
C ALA A 115 21.54 -5.00 0.22
N GLU A 116 22.38 -4.99 -0.82
CA GLU A 116 21.99 -5.05 -2.23
C GLU A 116 21.46 -6.43 -2.66
N ASP A 117 21.91 -7.50 -2.00
CA ASP A 117 21.55 -8.89 -2.33
C ASP A 117 20.24 -9.34 -1.63
N ILE A 118 19.91 -8.72 -0.50
CA ILE A 118 18.74 -9.06 0.32
C ILE A 118 17.40 -8.99 -0.45
N PRO A 119 17.12 -7.97 -1.30
CA PRO A 119 15.85 -7.89 -2.02
C PRO A 119 15.60 -9.04 -2.99
N ALA A 120 16.65 -9.62 -3.61
CA ALA A 120 16.51 -10.73 -4.54
C ALA A 120 16.10 -12.02 -3.82
N ASP A 121 16.77 -12.34 -2.72
CA ASP A 121 16.43 -13.49 -1.87
C ASP A 121 14.99 -13.38 -1.34
N TRP A 122 14.60 -12.17 -0.95
CA TRP A 122 13.26 -11.89 -0.42
C TRP A 122 12.15 -12.13 -1.46
N GLU A 123 12.38 -11.76 -2.72
CA GLU A 123 11.43 -12.03 -3.81
C GLU A 123 11.33 -13.53 -4.11
N GLU A 124 12.43 -14.28 -4.06
CA GLU A 124 12.41 -15.73 -4.22
C GLU A 124 11.65 -16.43 -3.10
N ILE A 125 11.92 -16.07 -1.84
CA ILE A 125 11.18 -16.61 -0.68
C ILE A 125 9.70 -16.29 -0.79
N LYS A 126 9.33 -15.06 -1.14
CA LYS A 126 7.93 -14.68 -1.38
C LYS A 126 7.27 -15.49 -2.47
N HIS A 127 7.99 -15.82 -3.53
CA HIS A 127 7.44 -16.66 -4.61
C HIS A 127 7.08 -18.04 -4.10
N ARG A 128 7.99 -18.68 -3.37
CA ARG A 128 7.76 -20.01 -2.75
C ARG A 128 6.59 -19.98 -1.75
N GLU A 129 6.44 -18.90 -0.97
CA GLU A 129 5.35 -18.75 0.00
C GLU A 129 3.96 -18.67 -0.65
N LYS A 130 3.90 -18.35 -1.94
CA LYS A 130 2.65 -18.21 -2.69
C LYS A 130 2.24 -19.50 -3.40
N GLU A 131 3.16 -20.42 -3.55
CA GLU A 131 2.87 -21.73 -4.15
C GLU A 131 1.79 -22.47 -3.34
N GLY A 132 0.76 -22.91 -4.02
CA GLY A 132 -0.35 -23.64 -3.40
C GLY A 132 -1.43 -22.80 -2.72
N LYS A 133 -1.33 -21.45 -2.73
CA LYS A 133 -2.38 -20.59 -2.17
C LYS A 133 -3.58 -20.50 -3.12
N THR A 134 -4.69 -21.12 -2.72
CA THR A 134 -5.89 -21.28 -3.55
C THR A 134 -6.68 -20.00 -3.80
N TRP A 135 -6.48 -18.94 -2.99
CA TRP A 135 -7.15 -17.64 -3.15
C TRP A 135 -6.48 -16.73 -4.18
N ILE A 136 -5.32 -17.13 -4.73
CA ILE A 136 -4.65 -16.41 -5.80
C ILE A 136 -5.14 -16.97 -7.14
N GLU A 137 -6.13 -16.30 -7.74
CA GLU A 137 -6.70 -16.71 -9.04
C GLU A 137 -5.67 -16.67 -10.17
N SER A 138 -4.85 -15.61 -10.19
CA SER A 138 -3.77 -15.45 -11.15
C SER A 138 -2.70 -14.49 -10.62
N PRO A 139 -1.45 -14.58 -11.15
CA PRO A 139 -0.39 -13.66 -10.73
C PRO A 139 -0.71 -12.18 -10.90
N LEU A 140 -1.48 -11.80 -11.92
CA LEU A 140 -1.85 -10.40 -12.16
C LEU A 140 -2.97 -9.95 -11.22
N ARG A 141 -3.97 -10.82 -10.96
CA ARG A 141 -5.10 -10.53 -10.07
C ARG A 141 -4.72 -10.53 -8.58
N GLU A 142 -3.54 -11.07 -8.26
CA GLU A 142 -2.95 -10.96 -6.92
C GLU A 142 -2.63 -9.52 -6.52
N VAL A 143 -2.45 -8.60 -7.51
CA VAL A 143 -2.20 -7.19 -7.20
C VAL A 143 -3.52 -6.54 -6.78
N PRO A 144 -3.65 -6.11 -5.51
CA PRO A 144 -4.91 -5.59 -4.99
C PRO A 144 -5.44 -4.45 -5.85
N LYS A 145 -6.74 -4.49 -6.14
CA LYS A 145 -7.42 -3.45 -6.93
C LYS A 145 -7.66 -2.17 -6.13
N GLU A 146 -7.57 -2.27 -4.81
CA GLU A 146 -7.72 -1.18 -3.85
C GLU A 146 -6.49 -0.28 -3.76
N LEU A 147 -5.34 -0.71 -4.29
CA LEU A 147 -4.16 0.14 -4.36
C LEU A 147 -4.43 1.38 -5.24
N PRO A 148 -3.90 2.56 -4.88
CA PRO A 148 -3.88 3.73 -5.75
C PRO A 148 -3.33 3.36 -7.14
N ALA A 149 -3.92 3.91 -8.20
CA ALA A 149 -3.65 3.46 -9.57
C ALA A 149 -2.16 3.55 -9.96
N LEU A 150 -1.48 4.63 -9.56
CA LEU A 150 -0.05 4.82 -9.84
C LEU A 150 0.86 3.92 -9.00
N THR A 151 0.37 3.41 -7.87
CA THR A 151 1.04 2.37 -7.07
C THR A 151 0.78 0.97 -7.63
N ARG A 152 -0.41 0.74 -8.19
CA ARG A 152 -0.84 -0.54 -8.75
C ARG A 152 -0.21 -0.82 -10.10
N ALA A 153 -0.22 0.17 -11.02
CA ALA A 153 0.24 0.02 -12.39
C ALA A 153 1.66 -0.59 -12.49
N PRO A 154 2.71 -0.07 -11.81
CA PRO A 154 4.05 -0.64 -11.91
C PRO A 154 4.13 -2.08 -11.38
N LYS A 155 3.30 -2.47 -10.41
CA LYS A 155 3.26 -3.85 -9.89
C LYS A 155 2.68 -4.82 -10.93
N VAL A 156 1.61 -4.40 -11.62
CA VAL A 156 1.01 -5.19 -12.70
C VAL A 156 1.96 -5.28 -13.89
N LEU A 157 2.50 -4.14 -14.35
CA LEU A 157 3.42 -4.08 -15.49
C LEU A 157 4.70 -4.90 -15.26
N LYS A 158 5.28 -4.87 -14.05
CA LYS A 158 6.42 -5.74 -13.67
C LYS A 158 6.07 -7.22 -13.82
N LYS A 159 4.86 -7.63 -13.47
CA LYS A 159 4.42 -9.02 -13.58
C LYS A 159 4.13 -9.40 -15.05
N VAL A 160 3.55 -8.49 -15.83
CA VAL A 160 3.35 -8.68 -17.28
C VAL A 160 4.69 -8.90 -17.97
N ASP A 161 5.66 -8.05 -17.70
CA ASP A 161 7.02 -8.16 -18.23
C ASP A 161 7.68 -9.50 -17.85
N LYS A 162 7.70 -9.83 -16.56
CA LYS A 162 8.37 -11.01 -16.03
C LYS A 162 7.74 -12.34 -16.48
N LEU A 163 6.40 -12.41 -16.51
CA LEU A 163 5.68 -13.68 -16.65
C LEU A 163 5.14 -13.92 -18.08
N TYR A 164 4.90 -12.86 -18.81
CA TYR A 164 4.25 -12.92 -20.13
C TYR A 164 5.11 -12.33 -21.24
N HIS A 165 6.31 -11.81 -20.91
CA HIS A 165 7.21 -11.15 -21.85
C HIS A 165 6.51 -10.03 -22.64
N GLY A 166 5.51 -9.39 -22.00
CA GLY A 166 4.69 -8.33 -22.61
C GLY A 166 5.13 -6.91 -22.20
N GLY A 167 6.34 -6.77 -21.66
CA GLY A 167 6.91 -5.47 -21.31
C GLY A 167 7.36 -4.70 -22.54
N SER A 168 7.15 -3.38 -22.53
CA SER A 168 7.65 -2.46 -23.55
C SER A 168 8.98 -1.84 -23.12
N GLY A 169 9.89 -1.62 -24.09
CA GLY A 169 11.11 -0.87 -23.85
C GLY A 169 10.86 0.64 -23.70
N TYR A 170 11.85 1.37 -23.23
CA TYR A 170 11.78 2.82 -23.06
C TYR A 170 11.37 3.53 -24.38
N GLU A 171 12.10 3.25 -25.47
CA GLU A 171 11.85 3.87 -26.77
C GLU A 171 10.44 3.57 -27.31
N GLU A 172 9.94 2.36 -27.09
CA GLU A 172 8.59 1.97 -27.49
C GLU A 172 7.54 2.74 -26.67
N ASN A 173 7.74 2.89 -25.36
CA ASN A 173 6.85 3.66 -24.51
C ASN A 173 6.86 5.16 -24.91
N ILE A 174 8.02 5.72 -25.24
CA ILE A 174 8.13 7.10 -25.75
C ILE A 174 7.37 7.27 -27.07
N ALA A 175 7.57 6.37 -28.04
CA ALA A 175 6.86 6.42 -29.32
C ALA A 175 5.33 6.34 -29.14
N ARG A 176 4.86 5.48 -28.26
CA ARG A 176 3.42 5.38 -27.92
C ARG A 176 2.90 6.66 -27.26
N LEU A 177 3.67 7.30 -26.38
CA LEU A 177 3.30 8.58 -25.78
C LEU A 177 3.21 9.69 -26.81
N GLU A 178 4.17 9.79 -27.73
CA GLU A 178 4.15 10.78 -28.79
C GLU A 178 2.91 10.62 -29.69
N GLU A 179 2.57 9.39 -30.08
CA GLU A 179 1.38 9.13 -30.89
C GLU A 179 0.07 9.42 -30.11
N ALA A 180 0.00 9.03 -28.83
CA ALA A 180 -1.14 9.33 -27.97
C ALA A 180 -1.36 10.84 -27.81
N VAL A 181 -0.29 11.61 -27.56
CA VAL A 181 -0.35 13.08 -27.45
C VAL A 181 -0.75 13.71 -28.78
N LYS A 182 -0.23 13.21 -29.92
CA LYS A 182 -0.60 13.67 -31.26
C LYS A 182 -2.07 13.42 -31.53
N THR A 183 -2.58 12.23 -31.19
CA THR A 183 -3.99 11.87 -31.33
C THR A 183 -4.86 12.77 -30.44
N LEU A 184 -4.47 12.99 -29.19
CA LEU A 184 -5.19 13.87 -28.28
C LEU A 184 -5.27 15.31 -28.81
N LYS A 185 -4.18 15.83 -29.40
CA LYS A 185 -4.17 17.15 -30.05
C LYS A 185 -5.09 17.23 -31.26
N GLY A 186 -5.25 16.12 -32.00
CA GLY A 186 -6.13 16.03 -33.16
C GLY A 186 -7.62 15.97 -32.83
N LEU A 187 -7.97 15.66 -31.56
CA LEU A 187 -9.35 15.65 -31.10
C LEU A 187 -9.87 17.07 -30.95
N GLY A 188 -10.86 17.45 -31.74
CA GLY A 188 -11.56 18.72 -31.61
C GLY A 188 -12.37 18.79 -30.30
N PRO A 189 -12.85 20.00 -29.92
CA PRO A 189 -13.66 20.18 -28.69
C PRO A 189 -14.92 19.31 -28.66
N GLU A 190 -15.47 18.99 -29.81
CA GLU A 190 -16.68 18.17 -29.95
C GLU A 190 -16.45 16.65 -29.89
N ALA A 191 -15.20 16.19 -29.74
CA ALA A 191 -14.93 14.77 -29.66
C ALA A 191 -15.54 14.16 -28.37
N HIS A 192 -16.07 12.94 -28.49
CA HIS A 192 -16.66 12.22 -27.38
C HIS A 192 -15.65 11.97 -26.26
N ASN A 193 -16.08 12.11 -25.01
CA ASN A 193 -15.23 11.89 -23.83
C ASN A 193 -14.61 10.50 -23.75
N GLU A 194 -15.25 9.46 -24.34
CA GLU A 194 -14.72 8.09 -24.33
C GLU A 194 -13.38 8.00 -25.08
N ALA A 195 -13.25 8.63 -26.27
CA ALA A 195 -11.98 8.66 -26.99
C ALA A 195 -10.87 9.35 -26.18
N ARG A 196 -11.21 10.42 -25.45
CA ARG A 196 -10.25 11.09 -24.56
C ARG A 196 -9.85 10.21 -23.38
N LYS A 197 -10.78 9.48 -22.80
CA LYS A 197 -10.51 8.56 -21.67
C LYS A 197 -9.51 7.48 -22.06
N GLU A 198 -9.71 6.85 -23.22
CA GLU A 198 -8.78 5.81 -23.71
C GLU A 198 -7.38 6.38 -23.90
N ILE A 199 -7.25 7.49 -24.61
CA ILE A 199 -5.95 8.11 -24.88
C ILE A 199 -5.25 8.56 -23.58
N ILE A 200 -5.98 9.17 -22.66
CA ILE A 200 -5.41 9.59 -21.37
C ILE A 200 -4.99 8.34 -20.54
N GLY A 201 -5.80 7.27 -20.58
CA GLY A 201 -5.44 6.00 -19.96
C GLY A 201 -4.14 5.43 -20.51
N ASP A 202 -3.98 5.42 -21.82
CA ASP A 202 -2.77 4.96 -22.51
C ASP A 202 -1.53 5.82 -22.13
N ILE A 203 -1.70 7.13 -22.08
CA ILE A 203 -0.64 8.04 -21.62
C ILE A 203 -0.20 7.69 -20.19
N LEU A 204 -1.15 7.52 -19.29
CA LEU A 204 -0.86 7.18 -17.88
C LEU A 204 -0.17 5.82 -17.73
N ILE A 205 -0.57 4.82 -18.50
CA ILE A 205 0.06 3.48 -18.47
C ILE A 205 1.48 3.53 -19.03
N ASN A 206 1.72 4.20 -20.17
CA ASN A 206 3.06 4.31 -20.75
C ASN A 206 4.01 5.11 -19.82
N LEU A 207 3.53 6.20 -19.22
CA LEU A 207 4.29 6.93 -18.18
C LEU A 207 4.59 6.06 -16.97
N SER A 208 3.62 5.24 -16.55
CA SER A 208 3.80 4.32 -15.43
C SER A 208 4.86 3.25 -15.71
N ASP A 209 4.95 2.77 -16.94
CA ASP A 209 5.97 1.78 -17.31
C ASP A 209 7.36 2.41 -17.38
N ILE A 210 7.49 3.61 -17.96
CA ILE A 210 8.75 4.38 -17.93
C ILE A 210 9.22 4.60 -16.49
N ALA A 211 8.34 5.11 -15.63
CA ALA A 211 8.69 5.37 -14.23
C ALA A 211 9.12 4.08 -13.49
N ARG A 212 8.45 2.94 -13.77
CA ARG A 212 8.83 1.62 -13.25
C ARG A 212 10.25 1.22 -13.64
N GLN A 213 10.62 1.42 -14.91
CA GLN A 213 11.97 1.08 -15.42
C GLN A 213 13.06 1.88 -14.70
N TYR A 214 12.79 3.14 -14.38
CA TYR A 214 13.70 4.01 -13.63
C TYR A 214 13.53 3.96 -12.11
N LYS A 215 12.66 3.07 -11.58
CA LYS A 215 12.36 2.94 -10.14
C LYS A 215 11.85 4.25 -9.51
N ILE A 216 11.11 5.05 -10.27
CA ILE A 216 10.53 6.31 -9.81
C ILE A 216 9.20 6.03 -9.08
N PRO A 217 9.02 6.51 -7.84
CA PRO A 217 7.79 6.32 -7.06
C PRO A 217 6.70 7.29 -7.52
N GLN A 218 5.90 6.91 -8.50
CA GLN A 218 4.96 7.77 -9.24
C GLN A 218 3.90 8.43 -8.36
N GLU A 219 3.32 7.67 -7.41
CA GLU A 219 2.32 8.18 -6.49
C GLU A 219 2.89 9.34 -5.66
N GLN A 220 4.12 9.16 -5.16
CA GLN A 220 4.80 10.17 -4.35
C GLN A 220 5.12 11.42 -5.17
N ILE A 221 5.71 11.28 -6.36
CA ILE A 221 6.07 12.46 -7.16
C ILE A 221 4.85 13.24 -7.63
N LEU A 222 3.71 12.56 -7.90
CA LEU A 222 2.48 13.27 -8.24
C LEU A 222 1.92 14.00 -7.01
N THR A 223 1.95 13.36 -5.85
CA THR A 223 1.57 13.99 -4.57
C THR A 223 2.41 15.25 -4.33
N ASP A 224 3.74 15.14 -4.46
CA ASP A 224 4.64 16.29 -4.26
C ASP A 224 4.34 17.43 -5.25
N ARG A 225 3.98 17.11 -6.52
CA ARG A 225 3.57 18.11 -7.50
C ARG A 225 2.23 18.76 -7.18
N ILE A 226 1.31 18.02 -6.59
CA ILE A 226 0.05 18.59 -6.09
C ILE A 226 0.33 19.55 -4.92
N ASP A 227 1.21 19.16 -4.01
CA ASP A 227 1.63 20.01 -2.89
C ASP A 227 2.31 21.32 -3.39
N ASP A 228 3.17 21.24 -4.43
CA ASP A 228 3.74 22.41 -5.09
C ASP A 228 2.66 23.37 -5.65
N ILE A 229 1.56 22.81 -6.16
CA ILE A 229 0.43 23.59 -6.65
C ILE A 229 -0.29 24.26 -5.48
N ILE A 230 -0.57 23.51 -4.41
CA ILE A 230 -1.22 24.04 -3.20
C ILE A 230 -0.40 25.19 -2.63
N GLU A 231 0.90 24.99 -2.42
CA GLU A 231 1.80 26.02 -1.87
C GLU A 231 1.87 27.28 -2.75
N ARG A 232 1.71 27.14 -4.06
CA ARG A 232 1.67 28.30 -4.99
C ARG A 232 0.42 29.15 -4.82
N TYR A 233 -0.75 28.53 -4.55
CA TYR A 233 -2.02 29.22 -4.45
C TYR A 233 -2.42 29.55 -3.00
N GLU A 234 -1.96 28.74 -2.06
CA GLU A 234 -2.16 28.89 -0.62
C GLU A 234 -0.80 28.79 0.09
N PRO A 235 0.07 29.79 -0.06
CA PRO A 235 1.38 29.76 0.59
C PRO A 235 1.20 29.53 2.08
N SER A 236 1.94 28.55 2.64
CA SER A 236 1.96 28.29 4.08
C SER A 236 2.30 29.59 4.78
N GLY A 237 1.28 30.24 5.34
CA GLY A 237 1.42 31.56 5.92
C GLY A 237 2.45 31.53 7.04
N LYS A 238 3.56 32.24 6.84
CA LYS A 238 4.26 32.73 8.00
C LYS A 238 3.37 33.81 8.61
N PRO A 239 3.06 33.69 9.91
CA PRO A 239 2.42 34.78 10.62
C PRO A 239 3.27 36.05 10.59
#